data_1c5403112160b5dbe60e8b04f3364a94
#
_entry.id   1c5403112160b5dbe60e8b04f3364a94
#
_cell.length_a   1.000
_cell.length_b   1.000
_cell.length_c   1.000
_cell.angle_alpha   90.00
_cell.angle_beta   90.00
_cell.angle_gamma   90.00
#
_symmetry.space_group_name_H-M   'P 1'
#
loop_
_entity.id
_entity.type
_entity.pdbx_description
1 polymer ?
#
loop_
_entity_poly.entity_id
_entity_poly.type
_entity_poly.pdbx_seq_one_letter_code
_entity_poly.pdbx_strand_id
1 'polypeptide(L)'
;MTLELLECEELKRRLKIGKEPCDSCQPDLLPSYIEDRVPKGCLVAHIGLCLLELKSIEIVDKIIDRDLIIGAILLHDVGKLTRGYREAPTRYPHNVYSALFILEAKGLEEHKYELAISTLLHHEYYEWKKTYKHRETDMLASIPYGTTELEGARVEAFIDRVKSINEQIKMNINGVLNLLRNNANLVLKEPGRRLKGFRVTNISIIAKAIVLSYLLYLLDNRAAFFRKRKFEWLKNEFMKLTWKPEKLAEEILTNKNIEVGIRYVFLSLLPDYLKV
;
A
#
# COMPACT_ATOMS: atom_id res chain seq x y z
N MET A 1 3.56 18.52 22.13
CA MET A 1 4.20 17.57 21.21
C MET A 1 3.12 17.12 20.25
N THR A 2 3.12 17.62 19.05
CA THR A 2 2.10 17.34 18.05
C THR A 2 2.19 15.88 17.64
N LEU A 3 1.07 15.16 17.63
CA LEU A 3 0.92 13.75 17.20
C LEU A 3 1.45 13.48 15.78
N GLU A 4 1.90 14.52 15.10
CA GLU A 4 2.22 14.55 13.67
C GLU A 4 3.58 13.96 13.31
N LEU A 5 4.46 13.79 14.29
CA LEU A 5 5.86 13.37 14.05
C LEU A 5 6.18 11.94 14.48
N LEU A 6 5.21 11.19 15.01
CA LEU A 6 5.50 9.84 15.56
C LEU A 6 6.03 8.84 14.52
N GLU A 7 5.54 8.90 13.28
CA GLU A 7 6.07 8.06 12.20
C GLU A 7 7.55 8.41 11.90
N CYS A 8 7.86 9.70 11.85
CA CYS A 8 9.23 10.17 11.61
C CYS A 8 10.17 9.80 12.77
N GLU A 9 9.72 9.99 14.01
CA GLU A 9 10.50 9.62 15.20
C GLU A 9 10.78 8.11 15.24
N GLU A 10 9.77 7.29 14.95
CA GLU A 10 9.94 5.84 14.92
C GLU A 10 10.86 5.41 13.78
N LEU A 11 10.74 6.00 12.60
CA LEU A 11 11.63 5.74 11.48
C LEU A 11 13.08 6.09 11.83
N LYS A 12 13.33 7.27 12.41
CA LYS A 12 14.65 7.71 12.89
C LYS A 12 15.22 6.72 13.91
N ARG A 13 14.41 6.33 14.89
CA ARG A 13 14.81 5.39 15.94
C ARG A 13 15.25 4.05 15.34
N ARG A 14 14.50 3.52 14.39
CA ARG A 14 14.79 2.21 13.76
C ARG A 14 16.00 2.26 12.85
N LEU A 15 16.15 3.33 12.09
CA LEU A 15 17.29 3.51 11.19
C LEU A 15 18.56 3.98 11.90
N LYS A 16 18.46 4.39 13.17
CA LYS A 16 19.57 4.98 13.96
C LYS A 16 20.22 6.19 13.27
N ILE A 17 19.41 6.96 12.53
CA ILE A 17 19.86 8.18 11.84
C ILE A 17 19.59 9.41 12.69
N GLY A 18 20.43 10.46 12.48
CA GLY A 18 20.26 11.75 13.14
C GLY A 18 19.01 12.50 12.66
N LYS A 19 19.13 13.81 12.47
CA LYS A 19 18.00 14.67 12.15
C LYS A 19 17.40 14.46 10.76
N GLU A 20 18.16 14.08 9.75
CA GLU A 20 17.68 13.80 8.39
C GLU A 20 17.34 12.29 8.20
N PRO A 21 16.40 11.94 7.31
CA PRO A 21 15.65 12.75 6.36
C PRO A 21 14.34 13.33 6.91
N CYS A 22 13.96 12.99 8.13
CA CYS A 22 12.65 13.36 8.67
C CYS A 22 12.53 14.85 9.01
N ASP A 23 13.62 15.54 9.27
CA ASP A 23 13.59 16.98 9.58
C ASP A 23 13.19 17.85 8.38
N SER A 24 13.31 17.31 7.17
CA SER A 24 12.83 17.91 5.94
C SER A 24 11.41 17.48 5.55
N CYS A 25 10.76 16.69 6.40
CA CYS A 25 9.40 16.24 6.16
C CYS A 25 8.45 17.44 6.27
N GLN A 26 7.88 17.84 5.15
CA GLN A 26 6.88 18.89 5.08
C GLN A 26 5.51 18.19 4.97
N PRO A 27 4.72 18.09 6.06
CA PRO A 27 3.39 17.48 6.01
C PRO A 27 2.49 18.10 4.95
N ASP A 28 2.62 19.40 4.72
CA ASP A 28 1.85 20.11 3.70
C ASP A 28 2.18 19.64 2.28
N LEU A 29 3.41 19.20 2.03
CA LEU A 29 3.84 18.71 0.73
C LEU A 29 3.53 17.21 0.54
N LEU A 30 3.83 16.39 1.56
CA LEU A 30 3.75 14.92 1.50
C LEU A 30 3.03 14.36 2.74
N PRO A 31 1.74 14.68 2.95
CA PRO A 31 0.99 14.15 4.07
C PRO A 31 0.77 12.65 3.92
N SER A 32 0.86 11.91 5.01
CA SER A 32 0.45 10.51 5.02
C SER A 32 -1.08 10.38 5.09
N TYR A 33 -1.78 11.38 5.64
CA TYR A 33 -3.23 11.47 5.61
C TYR A 33 -3.70 12.93 5.77
N ILE A 34 -4.97 13.18 5.48
CA ILE A 34 -5.61 14.47 5.68
C ILE A 34 -6.83 14.25 6.58
N GLU A 35 -6.91 14.97 7.69
CA GLU A 35 -8.02 14.92 8.65
C GLU A 35 -8.54 16.34 8.85
N ASP A 36 -9.86 16.54 8.71
CA ASP A 36 -10.49 17.84 8.81
C ASP A 36 -9.84 18.93 7.94
N ARG A 37 -9.42 18.54 6.72
CA ARG A 37 -8.69 19.36 5.77
C ARG A 37 -7.28 19.77 6.21
N VAL A 38 -6.77 19.22 7.29
CA VAL A 38 -5.41 19.46 7.78
C VAL A 38 -4.51 18.32 7.36
N PRO A 39 -3.42 18.59 6.61
CA PRO A 39 -2.39 17.60 6.30
C PRO A 39 -1.70 17.11 7.57
N LYS A 40 -1.54 15.81 7.70
CA LYS A 40 -0.94 15.18 8.88
C LYS A 40 -0.02 14.03 8.52
N GLY A 41 0.92 13.74 9.40
CA GLY A 41 1.90 12.69 9.24
C GLY A 41 2.87 12.92 8.09
N CYS A 42 3.68 11.93 7.76
CA CYS A 42 4.69 11.99 6.71
C CYS A 42 4.60 10.74 5.83
N LEU A 43 4.22 10.92 4.56
CA LEU A 43 4.09 9.82 3.60
C LEU A 43 5.43 9.06 3.42
N VAL A 44 6.53 9.77 3.41
CA VAL A 44 7.87 9.17 3.25
C VAL A 44 8.24 8.31 4.47
N ALA A 45 7.95 8.79 5.68
CA ALA A 45 8.18 8.02 6.90
C ALA A 45 7.28 6.77 6.95
N HIS A 46 6.03 6.91 6.53
CA HIS A 46 5.10 5.80 6.42
C HIS A 46 5.62 4.71 5.47
N ILE A 47 6.02 5.07 4.26
CA ILE A 47 6.62 4.15 3.28
C ILE A 47 7.91 3.53 3.82
N GLY A 48 8.78 4.33 4.46
CA GLY A 48 10.02 3.83 5.07
C GLY A 48 9.77 2.79 6.16
N LEU A 49 8.73 2.98 6.99
CA LEU A 49 8.31 2.00 7.99
C LEU A 49 7.76 0.72 7.34
N CYS A 50 6.96 0.82 6.28
CA CYS A 50 6.50 -0.36 5.54
C CYS A 50 7.68 -1.18 4.98
N LEU A 51 8.69 -0.51 4.40
CA LEU A 51 9.88 -1.17 3.88
C LEU A 51 10.71 -1.84 4.99
N LEU A 52 10.83 -1.21 6.16
CA LEU A 52 11.51 -1.80 7.32
C LEU A 52 10.77 -3.02 7.87
N GLU A 53 9.44 -2.95 7.95
CA GLU A 53 8.63 -4.11 8.33
C GLU A 53 8.83 -5.26 7.33
N LEU A 54 8.77 -4.98 6.02
CA LEU A 54 9.04 -5.98 4.99
C LEU A 54 10.41 -6.63 5.16
N LYS A 55 11.44 -5.86 5.49
CA LYS A 55 12.80 -6.36 5.70
C LYS A 55 12.88 -7.39 6.83
N SER A 56 11.99 -7.29 7.83
CA SER A 56 11.94 -8.22 8.96
C SER A 56 11.18 -9.52 8.66
N ILE A 57 10.54 -9.63 7.49
CA ILE A 57 9.72 -10.81 7.11
C ILE A 57 10.52 -11.70 6.18
N GLU A 58 11.23 -12.67 6.73
CA GLU A 58 12.09 -13.58 5.95
C GLU A 58 11.31 -14.49 4.98
N ILE A 59 10.06 -14.81 5.34
CA ILE A 59 9.24 -15.73 4.54
C ILE A 59 8.68 -15.12 3.26
N VAL A 60 8.68 -13.82 3.12
CA VAL A 60 8.08 -13.16 1.94
C VAL A 60 8.65 -13.72 0.64
N ASP A 61 9.95 -13.95 0.56
CA ASP A 61 10.62 -14.48 -0.63
C ASP A 61 10.18 -15.89 -1.05
N LYS A 62 9.55 -16.61 -0.12
CA LYS A 62 9.00 -17.95 -0.36
C LYS A 62 7.55 -17.93 -0.83
N ILE A 63 6.86 -16.81 -0.62
CA ILE A 63 5.42 -16.67 -0.91
C ILE A 63 5.21 -15.84 -2.18
N ILE A 64 5.98 -14.77 -2.32
CA ILE A 64 5.81 -13.81 -3.42
C ILE A 64 7.15 -13.17 -3.76
N ASP A 65 7.31 -12.71 -5.00
CA ASP A 65 8.48 -11.94 -5.40
C ASP A 65 8.63 -10.68 -4.53
N ARG A 66 9.81 -10.51 -3.95
CA ARG A 66 10.12 -9.37 -3.09
C ARG A 66 10.03 -8.05 -3.83
N ASP A 67 10.44 -8.00 -5.09
CA ASP A 67 10.35 -6.78 -5.90
C ASP A 67 8.90 -6.41 -6.17
N LEU A 68 8.01 -7.39 -6.30
CA LEU A 68 6.58 -7.15 -6.46
C LEU A 68 5.96 -6.50 -5.21
N ILE A 69 6.28 -6.97 -4.00
CA ILE A 69 5.76 -6.35 -2.78
C ILE A 69 6.41 -4.99 -2.49
N ILE A 70 7.69 -4.80 -2.83
CA ILE A 70 8.33 -3.48 -2.80
C ILE A 70 7.59 -2.52 -3.73
N GLY A 71 7.26 -2.97 -4.94
CA GLY A 71 6.43 -2.21 -5.88
C GLY A 71 5.08 -1.82 -5.28
N ALA A 72 4.40 -2.78 -4.65
CA ALA A 72 3.12 -2.52 -3.97
C ALA A 72 3.27 -1.48 -2.86
N ILE A 73 4.28 -1.58 -1.99
CA ILE A 73 4.55 -0.61 -0.91
C ILE A 73 4.79 0.80 -1.47
N LEU A 74 5.57 0.93 -2.53
CA LEU A 74 5.89 2.24 -3.10
C LEU A 74 4.72 2.87 -3.86
N LEU A 75 3.82 2.05 -4.42
CA LEU A 75 2.76 2.52 -5.30
C LEU A 75 1.38 2.60 -4.63
N HIS A 76 1.13 1.93 -3.48
CA HIS A 76 -0.21 1.88 -2.90
C HIS A 76 -0.77 3.26 -2.53
N ASP A 77 0.10 4.17 -2.19
CA ASP A 77 -0.23 5.51 -1.70
C ASP A 77 0.09 6.63 -2.73
N VAL A 78 0.46 6.29 -3.96
CA VAL A 78 0.80 7.29 -4.99
C VAL A 78 -0.36 8.22 -5.31
N GLY A 79 -1.60 7.80 -5.12
CA GLY A 79 -2.79 8.62 -5.24
C GLY A 79 -2.80 9.82 -4.28
N LYS A 80 -2.07 9.75 -3.17
CA LYS A 80 -1.87 10.88 -2.24
C LYS A 80 -1.02 12.01 -2.85
N LEU A 81 -0.28 11.74 -3.92
CA LEU A 81 0.50 12.74 -4.66
C LEU A 81 -0.33 13.50 -5.69
N THR A 82 -1.62 13.18 -5.83
CA THR A 82 -2.50 13.88 -6.76
C THR A 82 -3.03 15.19 -6.20
N ARG A 83 -3.34 16.12 -7.10
CA ARG A 83 -4.04 17.38 -6.75
C ARG A 83 -5.39 17.10 -6.09
N GLY A 84 -6.15 16.16 -6.65
CA GLY A 84 -7.49 15.83 -6.15
C GLY A 84 -7.47 15.36 -4.69
N TYR A 85 -6.53 14.49 -4.31
CA TYR A 85 -6.40 14.05 -2.91
C TYR A 85 -6.09 15.22 -1.97
N ARG A 86 -5.21 16.13 -2.36
CA ARG A 86 -4.87 17.30 -1.57
C ARG A 86 -6.07 18.22 -1.33
N GLU A 87 -6.89 18.44 -2.35
CA GLU A 87 -8.03 19.35 -2.30
C GLU A 87 -9.28 18.73 -1.64
N ALA A 88 -9.55 17.45 -1.91
CA ALA A 88 -10.75 16.75 -1.45
C ALA A 88 -10.50 15.23 -1.30
N PRO A 89 -9.81 14.78 -0.23
CA PRO A 89 -9.39 13.38 -0.09
C PRO A 89 -10.55 12.39 -0.06
N THR A 90 -11.70 12.77 0.47
CA THR A 90 -12.91 11.94 0.47
C THR A 90 -13.53 11.78 -0.93
N ARG A 91 -13.35 12.76 -1.81
CA ARG A 91 -13.79 12.73 -3.20
C ARG A 91 -12.79 12.02 -4.11
N TYR A 92 -11.51 12.01 -3.75
CA TYR A 92 -10.42 11.41 -4.51
C TYR A 92 -9.68 10.37 -3.64
N PRO A 93 -10.31 9.22 -3.36
CA PRO A 93 -9.71 8.20 -2.50
C PRO A 93 -8.41 7.68 -3.09
N HIS A 94 -7.34 7.76 -2.32
CA HIS A 94 -5.98 7.52 -2.82
C HIS A 94 -5.77 6.09 -3.34
N ASN A 95 -6.38 5.08 -2.72
CA ASN A 95 -6.28 3.69 -3.18
C ASN A 95 -6.83 3.51 -4.61
N VAL A 96 -7.94 4.19 -4.94
CA VAL A 96 -8.54 4.18 -6.28
C VAL A 96 -7.63 4.85 -7.30
N TYR A 97 -7.11 6.03 -6.96
CA TYR A 97 -6.22 6.77 -7.87
C TYR A 97 -4.83 6.16 -7.96
N SER A 98 -4.34 5.48 -6.92
CA SER A 98 -3.12 4.68 -6.98
C SER A 98 -3.29 3.48 -7.91
N ALA A 99 -4.40 2.74 -7.81
CA ALA A 99 -4.70 1.64 -8.72
C ALA A 99 -4.83 2.13 -10.16
N LEU A 100 -5.50 3.25 -10.39
CA LEU A 100 -5.62 3.85 -11.71
C LEU A 100 -4.26 4.29 -12.26
N PHE A 101 -3.40 4.90 -11.43
CA PHE A 101 -2.03 5.22 -11.80
C PHE A 101 -1.28 3.98 -12.30
N ILE A 102 -1.33 2.88 -11.56
CA ILE A 102 -0.66 1.62 -11.91
C ILE A 102 -1.16 1.11 -13.26
N LEU A 103 -2.47 1.21 -13.53
CA LEU A 103 -3.04 0.76 -14.80
C LEU A 103 -2.66 1.64 -16.00
N GLU A 104 -2.46 2.94 -15.78
CA GLU A 104 -2.21 3.91 -16.85
C GLU A 104 -0.72 4.26 -17.02
N ALA A 105 0.13 3.93 -16.02
CA ALA A 105 1.55 4.24 -16.07
C ALA A 105 2.25 3.51 -17.21
N LYS A 106 3.06 4.26 -17.96
CA LYS A 106 3.91 3.71 -19.02
C LYS A 106 5.15 3.06 -18.42
N GLY A 107 5.53 1.90 -18.95
CA GLY A 107 6.72 1.17 -18.50
C GLY A 107 6.46 0.22 -17.32
N LEU A 108 5.20 -0.03 -16.97
CA LEU A 108 4.79 -1.05 -16.02
C LEU A 108 3.90 -2.07 -16.73
N GLU A 109 4.49 -3.04 -17.38
CA GLU A 109 3.75 -4.10 -18.09
C GLU A 109 3.66 -5.38 -17.24
N GLU A 110 4.75 -5.75 -16.61
CA GLU A 110 4.81 -6.91 -15.73
C GLU A 110 4.12 -6.61 -14.39
N HIS A 111 3.32 -7.55 -13.91
CA HIS A 111 2.60 -7.47 -12.63
C HIS A 111 1.66 -6.26 -12.46
N LYS A 112 1.35 -5.56 -13.54
CA LYS A 112 0.45 -4.39 -13.52
C LYS A 112 -0.87 -4.68 -12.82
N TYR A 113 -1.46 -5.83 -13.11
CA TYR A 113 -2.77 -6.20 -12.60
C TYR A 113 -2.72 -6.62 -11.13
N GLU A 114 -1.72 -7.39 -10.75
CA GLU A 114 -1.51 -7.78 -9.34
C GLU A 114 -1.32 -6.54 -8.46
N LEU A 115 -0.50 -5.59 -8.92
CA LEU A 115 -0.25 -4.33 -8.22
C LEU A 115 -1.50 -3.46 -8.15
N ALA A 116 -2.25 -3.33 -9.26
CA ALA A 116 -3.45 -2.51 -9.28
C ALA A 116 -4.54 -3.05 -8.35
N ILE A 117 -4.80 -4.36 -8.38
CA ILE A 117 -5.78 -5.01 -7.52
C ILE A 117 -5.36 -4.90 -6.05
N SER A 118 -4.11 -5.23 -5.73
CA SER A 118 -3.63 -5.18 -4.34
C SER A 118 -3.71 -3.77 -3.78
N THR A 119 -3.35 -2.77 -4.58
CA THR A 119 -3.43 -1.36 -4.19
C THR A 119 -4.87 -0.89 -4.03
N LEU A 120 -5.78 -1.31 -4.91
CA LEU A 120 -7.21 -0.96 -4.78
C LEU A 120 -7.78 -1.48 -3.45
N LEU A 121 -7.34 -2.66 -3.03
CA LEU A 121 -7.93 -3.43 -1.93
C LEU A 121 -7.23 -3.23 -0.58
N HIS A 122 -6.10 -2.55 -0.49
CA HIS A 122 -5.27 -2.53 0.71
C HIS A 122 -5.96 -1.94 1.96
N HIS A 123 -6.98 -1.10 1.80
CA HIS A 123 -7.78 -0.60 2.92
C HIS A 123 -9.03 -1.41 3.22
N GLU A 124 -9.48 -2.23 2.29
CA GLU A 124 -10.81 -2.82 2.31
C GLU A 124 -10.83 -4.29 2.68
N TYR A 125 -9.71 -4.83 3.14
CA TYR A 125 -9.65 -6.22 3.56
C TYR A 125 -10.74 -6.60 4.58
N TYR A 126 -11.10 -5.68 5.49
CA TYR A 126 -12.24 -5.84 6.40
C TYR A 126 -13.59 -5.51 5.74
N GLU A 127 -13.61 -4.61 4.79
CA GLU A 127 -14.81 -4.23 4.03
C GLU A 127 -15.15 -5.23 2.94
N TRP A 128 -14.18 -6.01 2.48
CA TRP A 128 -14.37 -7.04 1.45
C TRP A 128 -15.52 -8.01 1.74
N LYS A 129 -15.71 -8.37 3.02
CA LYS A 129 -16.83 -9.21 3.44
C LYS A 129 -18.18 -8.56 3.28
N LYS A 130 -18.26 -7.25 3.46
CA LYS A 130 -19.49 -6.49 3.29
C LYS A 130 -19.76 -6.28 1.80
N THR A 131 -18.70 -6.05 1.02
CA THR A 131 -18.77 -5.67 -0.39
C THR A 131 -19.00 -6.87 -1.31
N TYR A 132 -18.43 -8.03 -1.00
CA TYR A 132 -18.66 -9.26 -1.77
C TYR A 132 -20.12 -9.75 -1.72
N LYS A 133 -20.88 -9.37 -0.70
CA LYS A 133 -22.32 -9.60 -0.64
C LYS A 133 -23.17 -8.64 -1.47
N HIS A 134 -22.61 -7.46 -1.76
CA HIS A 134 -23.25 -6.44 -2.57
C HIS A 134 -22.41 -6.26 -3.84
N ARG A 135 -22.86 -6.89 -4.92
CA ARG A 135 -22.35 -6.85 -6.30
C ARG A 135 -21.24 -5.80 -6.54
N GLU A 136 -20.08 -6.26 -7.00
CA GLU A 136 -18.88 -5.49 -7.39
C GLU A 136 -19.13 -4.15 -8.12
N THR A 137 -20.29 -4.02 -8.74
CA THR A 137 -20.72 -2.86 -9.50
C THR A 137 -21.08 -1.66 -8.64
N ASP A 138 -21.55 -1.85 -7.41
CA ASP A 138 -22.09 -0.75 -6.60
C ASP A 138 -21.00 0.05 -5.89
N MET A 139 -19.91 -0.62 -5.51
CA MET A 139 -18.75 0.06 -4.91
C MET A 139 -18.04 0.97 -5.92
N LEU A 140 -17.80 0.47 -7.13
CA LEU A 140 -17.22 1.27 -8.22
C LEU A 140 -18.20 2.35 -8.74
N ALA A 141 -19.52 2.16 -8.56
CA ALA A 141 -20.52 3.16 -8.93
C ALA A 141 -20.51 4.38 -8.01
N SER A 142 -20.10 4.22 -6.76
CA SER A 142 -20.00 5.32 -5.78
C SER A 142 -18.71 6.15 -5.92
N ILE A 143 -17.74 5.71 -6.75
CA ILE A 143 -16.49 6.45 -6.96
C ILE A 143 -16.80 7.72 -7.73
N PRO A 144 -16.42 8.89 -7.22
CA PRO A 144 -16.64 10.15 -7.90
C PRO A 144 -15.88 10.16 -9.23
N TYR A 145 -16.60 10.49 -10.30
CA TYR A 145 -16.03 10.64 -11.63
C TYR A 145 -15.25 11.96 -11.71
N GLY A 146 -14.05 11.98 -11.18
CA GLY A 146 -13.17 13.14 -11.21
C GLY A 146 -11.92 12.91 -12.03
N THR A 147 -11.48 13.92 -12.76
CA THR A 147 -10.14 13.95 -13.33
C THR A 147 -9.21 14.59 -12.32
N THR A 148 -8.07 13.98 -12.11
CA THR A 148 -6.98 14.55 -11.31
C THR A 148 -5.65 14.28 -11.99
N GLU A 149 -4.60 14.90 -11.51
CA GLU A 149 -3.24 14.70 -12.01
C GLU A 149 -2.27 14.51 -10.86
N LEU A 150 -1.19 13.78 -11.12
CA LEU A 150 -0.04 13.76 -10.24
C LEU A 150 0.63 15.14 -10.27
N GLU A 151 1.02 15.62 -9.11
CA GLU A 151 1.75 16.89 -9.01
C GLU A 151 3.26 16.60 -9.08
N GLY A 152 3.87 16.90 -10.22
CA GLY A 152 5.28 16.57 -10.51
C GLY A 152 6.26 16.99 -9.40
N ALA A 153 6.08 18.19 -8.83
CA ALA A 153 6.91 18.64 -7.71
C ALA A 153 6.79 17.74 -6.46
N ARG A 154 5.60 17.21 -6.18
CA ARG A 154 5.38 16.29 -5.06
C ARG A 154 5.96 14.91 -5.34
N VAL A 155 5.85 14.45 -6.59
CA VAL A 155 6.45 13.18 -7.03
C VAL A 155 7.97 13.23 -6.90
N GLU A 156 8.62 14.30 -7.37
CA GLU A 156 10.08 14.44 -7.24
C GLU A 156 10.50 14.54 -5.77
N ALA A 157 9.81 15.34 -4.96
CA ALA A 157 10.09 15.43 -3.53
C ALA A 157 9.93 14.08 -2.81
N PHE A 158 8.93 13.28 -3.20
CA PHE A 158 8.74 11.92 -2.69
C PHE A 158 9.90 11.01 -3.09
N ILE A 159 10.26 10.99 -4.36
CA ILE A 159 11.35 10.18 -4.89
C ILE A 159 12.67 10.48 -4.17
N ASP A 160 13.05 11.73 -4.07
CA ASP A 160 14.32 12.12 -3.47
C ASP A 160 14.41 11.72 -1.99
N ARG A 161 13.32 11.91 -1.25
CA ARG A 161 13.29 11.55 0.17
C ARG A 161 13.25 10.03 0.40
N VAL A 162 12.50 9.28 -0.42
CA VAL A 162 12.50 7.82 -0.34
C VAL A 162 13.88 7.25 -0.71
N LYS A 163 14.58 7.83 -1.69
CA LYS A 163 15.97 7.46 -1.99
C LYS A 163 16.89 7.66 -0.79
N SER A 164 16.82 8.83 -0.15
CA SER A 164 17.63 9.13 1.04
C SER A 164 17.41 8.13 2.17
N ILE A 165 16.15 7.77 2.45
CA ILE A 165 15.83 6.72 3.44
C ILE A 165 16.38 5.37 2.99
N ASN A 166 16.26 5.05 1.71
CA ASN A 166 16.66 3.75 1.19
C ASN A 166 18.17 3.51 1.21
N GLU A 167 19.00 4.55 1.29
CA GLU A 167 20.45 4.41 1.53
C GLU A 167 20.75 3.60 2.81
N GLN A 168 19.85 3.69 3.81
CA GLN A 168 19.93 2.94 5.06
C GLN A 168 19.19 1.58 5.00
N ILE A 169 18.03 1.55 4.32
CA ILE A 169 17.21 0.33 4.21
C ILE A 169 17.83 -0.66 3.21
N LYS A 170 18.40 -0.15 2.11
CA LYS A 170 19.10 -0.91 1.06
C LYS A 170 18.20 -1.94 0.37
N MET A 171 17.06 -1.49 -0.14
CA MET A 171 16.16 -2.30 -0.98
C MET A 171 16.26 -1.91 -2.45
N ASN A 172 15.84 -2.81 -3.33
CA ASN A 172 15.80 -2.57 -4.77
C ASN A 172 14.56 -1.75 -5.15
N ILE A 173 14.64 -0.41 -5.04
CA ILE A 173 13.51 0.50 -5.29
C ILE A 173 13.65 1.30 -6.59
N ASN A 174 14.81 1.27 -7.23
CA ASN A 174 15.14 2.20 -8.32
C ASN A 174 14.21 2.07 -9.53
N GLY A 175 13.81 0.84 -9.88
CA GLY A 175 12.86 0.60 -10.98
C GLY A 175 11.54 1.32 -10.77
N VAL A 176 10.97 1.21 -9.57
CA VAL A 176 9.69 1.85 -9.21
C VAL A 176 9.83 3.37 -9.11
N LEU A 177 10.92 3.89 -8.58
CA LEU A 177 11.14 5.33 -8.52
C LEU A 177 11.32 5.95 -9.91
N ASN A 178 11.97 5.25 -10.83
CA ASN A 178 12.07 5.67 -12.23
C ASN A 178 10.70 5.62 -12.93
N LEU A 179 9.89 4.61 -12.65
CA LEU A 179 8.51 4.54 -13.13
C LEU A 179 7.71 5.77 -12.68
N LEU A 180 7.79 6.13 -11.40
CA LEU A 180 7.12 7.31 -10.84
C LEU A 180 7.58 8.60 -11.53
N ARG A 181 8.89 8.78 -11.69
CA ARG A 181 9.48 9.96 -12.36
C ARG A 181 9.00 10.09 -13.81
N ASN A 182 9.02 9.00 -14.56
CA ASN A 182 8.59 8.99 -15.96
C ASN A 182 7.09 9.28 -16.13
N ASN A 183 6.30 9.17 -15.06
CA ASN A 183 4.86 9.40 -15.04
C ASN A 183 4.45 10.52 -14.09
N ALA A 184 5.37 11.43 -13.72
CA ALA A 184 5.18 12.44 -12.66
C ALA A 184 4.04 13.44 -12.89
N ASN A 185 3.58 13.61 -14.13
CA ASN A 185 2.49 14.51 -14.51
C ASN A 185 1.33 13.74 -15.16
N LEU A 186 1.19 12.45 -14.85
CA LEU A 186 0.14 11.63 -15.43
C LEU A 186 -1.25 12.13 -15.00
N VAL A 187 -2.10 12.37 -16.01
CA VAL A 187 -3.50 12.77 -15.82
C VAL A 187 -4.37 11.52 -15.72
N LEU A 188 -5.02 11.36 -14.58
CA LEU A 188 -5.87 10.23 -14.23
C LEU A 188 -7.34 10.61 -14.46
N LYS A 189 -7.97 9.96 -15.46
CA LYS A 189 -9.32 10.30 -15.92
C LYS A 189 -10.31 9.18 -15.64
N GLU A 190 -11.52 9.56 -15.25
CA GLU A 190 -12.69 8.68 -15.17
C GLU A 190 -12.41 7.32 -14.44
N PRO A 191 -11.94 7.32 -13.19
CA PRO A 191 -11.55 6.08 -12.52
C PRO A 191 -12.67 5.05 -12.49
N GLY A 192 -13.91 5.46 -12.27
CA GLY A 192 -15.04 4.53 -12.25
C GLY A 192 -15.25 3.83 -13.58
N ARG A 193 -15.09 4.52 -14.72
CA ARG A 193 -15.22 3.91 -16.05
C ARG A 193 -14.07 2.94 -16.34
N ARG A 194 -12.84 3.35 -16.02
CA ARG A 194 -11.63 2.57 -16.26
C ARG A 194 -11.61 1.30 -15.40
N LEU A 195 -11.91 1.44 -14.11
CA LEU A 195 -11.95 0.31 -13.18
C LEU A 195 -13.13 -0.62 -13.41
N LYS A 196 -14.31 -0.11 -13.84
CA LYS A 196 -15.44 -0.98 -14.26
C LYS A 196 -15.12 -1.86 -15.46
N GLY A 197 -14.33 -1.35 -16.41
CA GLY A 197 -13.84 -2.12 -17.56
C GLY A 197 -12.75 -3.13 -17.21
N PHE A 198 -12.23 -3.07 -16.01
CA PHE A 198 -11.13 -3.89 -15.55
C PHE A 198 -11.63 -5.27 -15.12
N ARG A 199 -11.43 -6.26 -15.99
CA ARG A 199 -11.77 -7.66 -15.71
C ARG A 199 -10.52 -8.51 -15.82
N VAL A 200 -10.11 -9.10 -14.72
CA VAL A 200 -9.05 -10.10 -14.70
C VAL A 200 -9.68 -11.47 -14.57
N THR A 201 -9.52 -12.30 -15.59
CA THR A 201 -10.03 -13.68 -15.61
C THR A 201 -8.95 -14.71 -15.26
N ASN A 202 -7.70 -14.29 -15.20
CA ASN A 202 -6.58 -15.17 -14.87
C ASN A 202 -6.51 -15.40 -13.35
N ILE A 203 -6.84 -16.62 -12.94
CA ILE A 203 -6.84 -17.05 -11.54
C ILE A 203 -5.47 -16.83 -10.86
N SER A 204 -4.37 -17.06 -11.57
CA SER A 204 -3.03 -16.87 -10.99
C SER A 204 -2.76 -15.41 -10.65
N ILE A 205 -3.18 -14.47 -11.50
CA ILE A 205 -3.08 -13.04 -11.24
C ILE A 205 -3.93 -12.66 -10.02
N ILE A 206 -5.17 -13.13 -9.97
CA ILE A 206 -6.08 -12.87 -8.85
C ILE A 206 -5.50 -13.41 -7.54
N ALA A 207 -4.99 -14.63 -7.55
CA ALA A 207 -4.40 -15.27 -6.40
C ALA A 207 -3.19 -14.49 -5.86
N LYS A 208 -2.26 -14.11 -6.74
CA LYS A 208 -1.11 -13.27 -6.36
C LYS A 208 -1.55 -11.91 -5.82
N ALA A 209 -2.54 -11.28 -6.47
CA ALA A 209 -3.08 -9.99 -6.03
C ALA A 209 -3.71 -10.06 -4.63
N ILE A 210 -4.41 -11.14 -4.29
CA ILE A 210 -5.01 -11.35 -2.96
C ILE A 210 -3.92 -11.49 -1.90
N VAL A 211 -2.90 -12.32 -2.15
CA VAL A 211 -1.76 -12.48 -1.23
C VAL A 211 -1.04 -11.15 -1.03
N LEU A 212 -0.78 -10.45 -2.13
CA LEU A 212 -0.13 -9.15 -2.12
C LEU A 212 -0.97 -8.10 -1.36
N SER A 213 -2.29 -8.10 -1.54
CA SER A 213 -3.21 -7.21 -0.81
C SER A 213 -3.13 -7.44 0.69
N TYR A 214 -3.12 -8.71 1.11
CA TYR A 214 -3.04 -9.06 2.53
C TYR A 214 -1.72 -8.63 3.16
N LEU A 215 -0.60 -8.93 2.49
CA LEU A 215 0.72 -8.50 2.96
C LEU A 215 0.83 -6.98 3.02
N LEU A 216 0.34 -6.29 1.99
CA LEU A 216 0.32 -4.83 1.95
C LEU A 216 -0.53 -4.25 3.08
N TYR A 217 -1.73 -4.80 3.31
CA TYR A 217 -2.59 -4.43 4.43
C TYR A 217 -1.88 -4.56 5.78
N LEU A 218 -1.17 -5.66 6.02
CA LEU A 218 -0.44 -5.86 7.27
C LEU A 218 0.69 -4.82 7.44
N LEU A 219 1.46 -4.60 6.38
CA LEU A 219 2.58 -3.66 6.40
C LEU A 219 2.11 -2.21 6.59
N ASP A 220 1.07 -1.81 5.86
CA ASP A 220 0.46 -0.49 5.96
C ASP A 220 -0.09 -0.22 7.36
N ASN A 221 -0.85 -1.17 7.92
CA ASN A 221 -1.40 -1.01 9.27
C ASN A 221 -0.34 -0.99 10.36
N ARG A 222 0.73 -1.78 10.24
CA ARG A 222 1.86 -1.71 11.17
C ARG A 222 2.58 -0.37 11.11
N ALA A 223 2.80 0.17 9.92
CA ALA A 223 3.35 1.52 9.77
C ALA A 223 2.38 2.59 10.30
N ALA A 224 1.10 2.48 9.96
CA ALA A 224 0.07 3.41 10.41
C ALA A 224 -0.18 3.39 11.94
N PHE A 225 0.17 2.29 12.62
CA PHE A 225 0.09 2.21 14.08
C PHE A 225 0.84 3.36 14.76
N PHE A 226 2.00 3.72 14.25
CA PHE A 226 2.79 4.82 14.80
C PHE A 226 2.15 6.19 14.56
N ARG A 227 1.18 6.28 13.65
CA ARG A 227 0.40 7.48 13.35
C ARG A 227 -0.68 7.75 14.38
N LYS A 228 -1.32 6.71 14.90
CA LYS A 228 -2.51 6.79 15.75
C LYS A 228 -2.33 5.97 17.02
N ARG A 229 -1.82 6.56 18.10
CA ARG A 229 -1.75 5.90 19.42
C ARG A 229 -3.09 5.31 19.92
N LYS A 230 -4.21 5.61 19.24
CA LYS A 230 -5.56 5.15 19.60
C LYS A 230 -5.84 3.66 19.34
N PHE A 231 -4.95 2.95 18.65
CA PHE A 231 -5.18 1.55 18.26
C PHE A 231 -4.30 0.58 19.06
N GLU A 232 -4.32 0.65 20.40
CA GLU A 232 -3.62 -0.36 21.22
C GLU A 232 -4.10 -1.80 20.95
N TRP A 233 -5.38 -1.98 20.55
CA TRP A 233 -5.91 -3.27 20.15
C TRP A 233 -5.25 -3.80 18.86
N LEU A 234 -5.01 -2.96 17.87
CA LEU A 234 -4.25 -3.31 16.66
C LEU A 234 -2.82 -3.73 17.01
N LYS A 235 -2.18 -3.02 17.96
CA LYS A 235 -0.86 -3.40 18.46
C LYS A 235 -0.85 -4.83 19.00
N ASN A 236 -1.86 -5.21 19.76
CA ASN A 236 -1.94 -6.54 20.34
C ASN A 236 -2.25 -7.61 19.29
N GLU A 237 -3.03 -7.35 18.26
CA GLU A 237 -3.29 -8.29 17.19
C GLU A 237 -2.11 -8.39 16.21
N PHE A 238 -1.59 -7.26 15.73
CA PHE A 238 -0.49 -7.26 14.74
C PHE A 238 0.89 -7.55 15.31
N MET A 239 1.15 -7.23 16.58
CA MET A 239 2.41 -7.58 17.26
C MET A 239 2.45 -9.06 17.73
N LYS A 240 1.29 -9.69 17.88
CA LYS A 240 1.18 -11.14 18.12
C LYS A 240 1.37 -11.98 16.87
N LEU A 241 1.22 -11.40 15.68
CA LEU A 241 1.61 -12.03 14.43
C LEU A 241 3.12 -12.28 14.47
N THR A 242 3.48 -13.41 15.02
CA THR A 242 4.82 -13.94 14.82
C THR A 242 4.85 -14.35 13.35
N TRP A 243 5.65 -13.67 12.56
CA TRP A 243 5.87 -13.92 11.14
C TRP A 243 6.52 -15.31 10.89
N LYS A 244 6.14 -16.29 11.68
CA LYS A 244 6.52 -17.67 11.41
C LYS A 244 5.60 -18.20 10.31
N PRO A 245 6.16 -18.87 9.30
CA PRO A 245 5.40 -19.42 8.17
C PRO A 245 4.19 -20.23 8.61
N GLU A 246 4.41 -21.07 9.61
CA GLU A 246 3.40 -21.99 10.14
C GLU A 246 2.24 -21.22 10.77
N LYS A 247 2.54 -20.12 11.48
CA LYS A 247 1.48 -19.30 12.11
C LYS A 247 0.73 -18.42 11.12
N LEU A 248 1.38 -17.92 10.08
CA LEU A 248 0.70 -17.21 9.00
C LEU A 248 -0.24 -18.15 8.25
N ALA A 249 0.23 -19.37 7.94
CA ALA A 249 -0.60 -20.39 7.31
C ALA A 249 -1.76 -20.79 8.21
N GLU A 250 -1.51 -21.04 9.51
CA GLU A 250 -2.54 -21.36 10.47
C GLU A 250 -3.59 -20.26 10.60
N GLU A 251 -3.18 -18.99 10.66
CA GLU A 251 -4.10 -17.87 10.77
C GLU A 251 -4.96 -17.72 9.51
N ILE A 252 -4.39 -17.91 8.33
CA ILE A 252 -5.15 -17.87 7.08
C ILE A 252 -6.13 -19.04 7.01
N LEU A 253 -5.73 -20.22 7.48
CA LEU A 253 -6.57 -21.41 7.51
C LEU A 253 -7.68 -21.34 8.55
N THR A 254 -7.40 -20.80 9.72
CA THR A 254 -8.33 -20.74 10.86
C THR A 254 -9.18 -19.48 10.89
N ASN A 255 -8.77 -18.43 10.19
CA ASN A 255 -9.53 -17.18 10.13
C ASN A 255 -10.88 -17.43 9.43
N LYS A 256 -11.95 -17.56 10.22
CA LYS A 256 -13.32 -17.75 9.75
C LYS A 256 -13.82 -16.65 8.81
N ASN A 257 -13.07 -15.61 8.70
CA ASN A 257 -13.33 -14.42 7.91
C ASN A 257 -12.78 -14.50 6.48
N ILE A 258 -11.90 -15.44 6.21
CA ILE A 258 -11.38 -15.67 4.86
C ILE A 258 -12.28 -16.69 4.17
N GLU A 259 -12.86 -16.34 3.03
CA GLU A 259 -13.67 -17.29 2.26
C GLU A 259 -12.89 -18.54 1.88
N VAL A 260 -13.58 -19.68 1.87
CA VAL A 260 -12.98 -20.99 1.56
C VAL A 260 -12.23 -20.98 0.22
N GLY A 261 -12.75 -20.27 -0.80
CA GLY A 261 -12.10 -20.13 -2.09
C GLY A 261 -10.76 -19.39 -2.01
N ILE A 262 -10.69 -18.32 -1.23
CA ILE A 262 -9.46 -17.54 -1.02
C ILE A 262 -8.42 -18.36 -0.26
N ARG A 263 -8.85 -19.15 0.74
CA ARG A 263 -7.97 -20.08 1.45
C ARG A 263 -7.36 -21.11 0.51
N TYR A 264 -8.17 -21.66 -0.38
CA TYR A 264 -7.72 -22.68 -1.33
C TYR A 264 -6.67 -22.11 -2.31
N VAL A 265 -6.92 -20.92 -2.82
CA VAL A 265 -5.98 -20.21 -3.69
C VAL A 265 -4.69 -19.90 -2.93
N PHE A 266 -4.79 -19.40 -1.70
CA PHE A 266 -3.62 -19.11 -0.89
C PHE A 266 -2.79 -20.37 -0.61
N LEU A 267 -3.45 -21.47 -0.21
CA LEU A 267 -2.83 -22.76 0.01
C LEU A 267 -2.11 -23.29 -1.23
N SER A 268 -2.69 -23.06 -2.42
CA SER A 268 -2.06 -23.49 -3.68
C SER A 268 -0.78 -22.74 -4.02
N LEU A 269 -0.59 -21.54 -3.44
CA LEU A 269 0.60 -20.71 -3.61
C LEU A 269 1.67 -20.94 -2.54
N LEU A 270 1.30 -21.59 -1.42
CA LEU A 270 2.28 -21.94 -0.40
C LEU A 270 3.22 -23.03 -0.90
N PRO A 271 4.50 -22.95 -0.56
CA PRO A 271 5.43 -24.05 -0.76
C PRO A 271 4.91 -25.34 -0.13
N ASP A 272 5.22 -26.49 -0.76
CA ASP A 272 4.64 -27.79 -0.37
C ASP A 272 4.88 -28.17 1.09
N TYR A 273 5.99 -27.72 1.70
CA TYR A 273 6.28 -27.95 3.12
C TYR A 273 5.42 -27.14 4.10
N LEU A 274 4.62 -26.19 3.61
CA LEU A 274 3.66 -25.40 4.39
C LEU A 274 2.21 -25.83 4.13
N LYS A 275 2.00 -26.74 3.18
CA LYS A 275 0.69 -27.38 2.94
C LYS A 275 0.52 -28.51 3.95
N VAL A 276 -0.09 -28.22 5.09
CA VAL A 276 -0.46 -29.22 6.10
C VAL A 276 -1.91 -29.63 5.88
#